data_852da1a8477a54d31c5d19daf5309d03
#
_entry.id   852da1a8477a54d31c5d19daf5309d03
#
_cell.length_a   1.000
_cell.length_b   1.000
_cell.length_c   1.000
_cell.angle_alpha   90.00
_cell.angle_beta   90.00
_cell.angle_gamma   90.00
#
_symmetry.space_group_name_H-M   'P 1'
#
loop_
_entity.id
_entity.type
_entity.pdbx_description
1 polymer ?
#
loop_
_entity_poly.entity_id
_entity_poly.type
_entity_poly.pdbx_seq_one_letter_code
_entity_poly.pdbx_strand_id
1 'polypeptide(L)'
;MTRQILKGGKPMRNMKKWLVLLMTVAMLVNVLGVSAMATENSAPLALRVSRGAEGGMVQVDILATEAQTVADGKLVLTYDPAVLTYVSTVAGTAWTKAEQVDPSVNSNNPGKVILAFANDDAANDGVLFRVTFSGAVSDTELALTGVYVTGEVPVSGLSVSYCPSENFVDIRNANELIHNAVDYMVGMGYMNGMDASHFGPNLELNRAMMVTILYRIAGSPAVAADSTFSDVPADEFYTAPVAWAVENGITNGVSASLFAPGKPLTRQELVTFLYRFAGVMGYDRTATTDLSAYTDADEIQSYAVQAFQWAVASGVVNGTSQTTLSPENTTTRAQICIMVSRLLTAQD
;
A
#
# COMPACT_ATOMS: atom_id res chain seq x y z
N MET A 1 6.26 -56.93 -48.39
CA MET A 1 6.89 -57.77 -47.43
C MET A 1 7.32 -56.88 -46.23
N THR A 2 6.95 -57.28 -45.08
CA THR A 2 7.28 -56.87 -43.73
C THR A 2 6.97 -55.41 -43.33
N ARG A 3 5.77 -55.21 -42.71
CA ARG A 3 5.36 -54.09 -41.90
C ARG A 3 6.15 -54.12 -40.59
N GLN A 4 6.77 -53.02 -40.18
CA GLN A 4 7.18 -52.79 -38.81
C GLN A 4 6.23 -51.77 -38.15
N ILE A 5 5.61 -52.20 -37.07
CA ILE A 5 4.72 -51.49 -36.18
C ILE A 5 5.59 -50.74 -35.18
N LEU A 6 5.48 -49.42 -35.15
CA LEU A 6 6.05 -48.60 -34.08
C LEU A 6 5.05 -48.45 -32.93
N LYS A 7 5.42 -48.99 -31.79
CA LYS A 7 4.69 -48.96 -30.51
C LYS A 7 4.93 -47.64 -29.76
N GLY A 8 3.84 -47.04 -29.32
CA GLY A 8 3.68 -46.54 -27.95
C GLY A 8 4.49 -45.37 -27.51
N GLY A 9 3.98 -44.13 -27.72
CA GLY A 9 4.37 -42.96 -26.95
C GLY A 9 3.76 -42.99 -25.54
N LYS A 10 4.61 -42.91 -24.51
CA LYS A 10 4.18 -42.74 -23.11
C LYS A 10 3.57 -41.34 -22.91
N PRO A 11 2.49 -41.18 -22.12
CA PRO A 11 1.92 -39.86 -21.83
C PRO A 11 2.84 -39.07 -20.91
N MET A 12 3.12 -37.82 -21.25
CA MET A 12 3.84 -36.84 -20.42
C MET A 12 3.00 -36.44 -19.21
N ARG A 13 3.26 -37.07 -18.07
CA ARG A 13 2.57 -36.85 -16.78
C ARG A 13 3.24 -35.76 -15.91
N ASN A 14 4.16 -34.97 -16.45
CA ASN A 14 4.92 -34.00 -15.68
C ASN A 14 4.74 -32.52 -16.08
N MET A 15 3.85 -32.23 -17.03
CA MET A 15 3.67 -30.83 -17.49
C MET A 15 2.91 -29.95 -16.48
N LYS A 16 2.07 -30.54 -15.61
CA LYS A 16 1.34 -29.78 -14.59
C LYS A 16 2.20 -29.36 -13.39
N LYS A 17 3.27 -30.08 -13.08
CA LYS A 17 4.19 -29.73 -11.99
C LYS A 17 5.16 -28.61 -12.37
N TRP A 18 5.47 -28.44 -13.64
CA TRP A 18 6.33 -27.34 -14.12
C TRP A 18 5.56 -26.02 -14.28
N LEU A 19 4.26 -26.06 -14.58
CA LEU A 19 3.44 -24.84 -14.60
C LEU A 19 3.20 -24.26 -13.22
N VAL A 20 3.05 -25.10 -12.19
CA VAL A 20 2.91 -24.64 -10.80
C VAL A 20 4.22 -24.08 -10.27
N LEU A 21 5.38 -24.63 -10.68
CA LEU A 21 6.69 -24.10 -10.28
C LEU A 21 7.03 -22.77 -10.96
N LEU A 22 6.56 -22.55 -12.21
CA LEU A 22 6.73 -21.28 -12.93
C LEU A 22 5.80 -20.19 -12.40
N MET A 23 4.59 -20.51 -11.90
CA MET A 23 3.71 -19.54 -11.26
C MET A 23 4.18 -19.14 -9.86
N THR A 24 4.80 -20.04 -9.10
CA THR A 24 5.37 -19.69 -7.79
C THR A 24 6.67 -18.88 -7.89
N VAL A 25 7.43 -19.02 -8.96
CA VAL A 25 8.62 -18.18 -9.22
C VAL A 25 8.21 -16.80 -9.78
N ALA A 26 7.10 -16.70 -10.51
CA ALA A 26 6.60 -15.41 -11.01
C ALA A 26 5.96 -14.54 -9.90
N MET A 27 5.48 -15.14 -8.80
CA MET A 27 4.99 -14.36 -7.63
C MET A 27 6.11 -13.86 -6.70
N LEU A 28 7.35 -14.36 -6.85
CA LEU A 28 8.51 -13.96 -6.04
C LEU A 28 9.34 -12.82 -6.65
N VAL A 29 9.00 -12.33 -7.86
CA VAL A 29 9.77 -11.30 -8.56
C VAL A 29 9.17 -9.89 -8.45
N ASN A 30 7.98 -9.73 -7.82
CA ASN A 30 7.31 -8.43 -7.72
C ASN A 30 7.50 -7.70 -6.37
N VAL A 31 8.55 -8.01 -5.60
CA VAL A 31 8.91 -7.32 -4.35
C VAL A 31 10.30 -6.66 -4.46
N LEU A 32 10.69 -6.24 -5.66
CA LEU A 32 11.89 -5.41 -5.81
C LEU A 32 11.45 -3.94 -5.89
N GLY A 33 10.98 -3.40 -4.75
CA GLY A 33 11.08 -1.97 -4.51
C GLY A 33 12.55 -1.56 -4.60
N VAL A 34 12.85 -0.51 -5.34
CA VAL A 34 14.21 0.04 -5.45
C VAL A 34 14.66 0.42 -4.03
N SER A 35 15.69 -0.25 -3.58
CA SER A 35 16.32 0.04 -2.28
C SER A 35 17.15 1.30 -2.44
N ALA A 36 16.81 2.38 -1.77
CA ALA A 36 17.76 3.45 -1.54
C ALA A 36 18.93 2.86 -0.71
N MET A 37 20.12 2.83 -1.28
CA MET A 37 21.31 2.42 -0.55
C MET A 37 21.95 3.65 0.08
N ALA A 38 22.28 3.56 1.37
CA ALA A 38 23.00 4.59 2.07
C ALA A 38 24.40 4.82 1.42
N THR A 39 24.77 6.07 1.28
CA THR A 39 26.08 6.48 0.73
C THR A 39 27.20 6.22 1.72
N GLU A 40 28.26 5.65 1.21
CA GLU A 40 29.60 5.44 1.77
C GLU A 40 29.80 5.60 3.29
N ASN A 41 29.83 4.49 3.99
CA ASN A 41 30.46 4.40 5.29
C ASN A 41 31.35 3.14 5.35
N SER A 42 32.49 3.23 6.03
CA SER A 42 33.44 2.13 6.20
C SER A 42 32.95 1.00 7.13
N ALA A 43 31.70 1.03 7.52
CA ALA A 43 31.09 -0.03 8.33
C ALA A 43 30.62 -1.18 7.43
N PRO A 44 30.82 -2.46 7.82
CA PRO A 44 30.37 -3.63 7.07
C PRO A 44 28.83 -3.84 7.19
N LEU A 45 28.10 -2.76 7.34
CA LEU A 45 26.64 -2.75 7.45
C LEU A 45 26.02 -1.80 6.42
N ALA A 46 24.84 -2.14 5.97
CA ALA A 46 24.00 -1.28 5.13
C ALA A 46 22.53 -1.35 5.60
N LEU A 47 21.75 -0.36 5.22
CA LEU A 47 20.30 -0.35 5.39
C LEU A 47 19.62 -0.52 4.04
N ARG A 48 18.54 -1.29 4.03
CA ARG A 48 17.61 -1.41 2.91
C ARG A 48 16.20 -1.31 3.43
N VAL A 49 15.39 -0.45 2.81
CA VAL A 49 13.98 -0.31 3.12
C VAL A 49 13.13 -0.90 1.99
N SER A 50 12.02 -1.50 2.33
CA SER A 50 11.05 -2.03 1.36
C SER A 50 9.65 -2.02 1.97
N ARG A 51 8.61 -1.97 1.11
CA ARG A 51 7.24 -2.19 1.58
C ARG A 51 7.09 -3.61 2.12
N GLY A 52 6.32 -3.74 3.21
CA GLY A 52 5.88 -5.02 3.69
C GLY A 52 4.84 -5.68 2.78
N ALA A 53 4.56 -6.95 3.01
CA ALA A 53 3.55 -7.70 2.25
C ALA A 53 2.13 -7.18 2.49
N GLU A 54 1.86 -6.61 3.66
CA GLU A 54 0.57 -6.02 4.03
C GLU A 54 0.61 -4.50 3.88
N GLY A 55 -0.54 -3.89 3.57
CA GLY A 55 -0.66 -2.44 3.44
C GLY A 55 -0.31 -1.71 4.75
N GLY A 56 0.35 -0.57 4.64
CA GLY A 56 0.81 0.20 5.79
C GLY A 56 2.03 -0.37 6.51
N MET A 57 2.60 -1.47 6.02
CA MET A 57 3.83 -2.07 6.58
C MET A 57 5.06 -1.64 5.78
N VAL A 58 6.16 -1.39 6.51
CA VAL A 58 7.50 -1.19 5.94
C VAL A 58 8.47 -2.13 6.64
N GLN A 59 9.40 -2.68 5.89
CA GLN A 59 10.47 -3.55 6.37
C GLN A 59 11.81 -2.85 6.18
N VAL A 60 12.60 -2.83 7.24
CA VAL A 60 13.96 -2.31 7.24
C VAL A 60 14.91 -3.47 7.48
N ASP A 61 15.69 -3.82 6.46
CA ASP A 61 16.73 -4.82 6.56
C ASP A 61 18.05 -4.16 6.96
N ILE A 62 18.63 -4.61 8.05
CA ILE A 62 20.01 -4.33 8.44
C ILE A 62 20.87 -5.41 7.80
N LEU A 63 21.74 -5.03 6.88
CA LEU A 63 22.53 -5.96 6.06
C LEU A 63 23.99 -5.99 6.55
N ALA A 64 24.57 -7.19 6.61
CA ALA A 64 26.03 -7.37 6.64
C ALA A 64 26.56 -7.40 5.21
N THR A 65 27.57 -6.59 4.92
CA THR A 65 28.22 -6.48 3.62
C THR A 65 29.66 -6.99 3.60
N GLU A 66 30.26 -7.16 4.78
CA GLU A 66 31.57 -7.81 4.99
C GLU A 66 31.46 -8.71 6.22
N ALA A 67 30.86 -9.84 6.03
CA ALA A 67 30.21 -10.67 7.04
C ALA A 67 31.07 -11.23 8.16
N GLN A 68 32.35 -11.44 7.93
CA GLN A 68 33.19 -12.19 8.89
C GLN A 68 33.57 -11.42 10.16
N THR A 69 33.04 -10.21 10.33
CA THR A 69 33.39 -9.33 11.45
C THR A 69 32.23 -9.07 12.42
N VAL A 70 31.02 -9.51 12.12
CA VAL A 70 29.81 -9.21 12.91
C VAL A 70 29.31 -10.48 13.60
N ALA A 71 29.69 -10.67 14.85
CA ALA A 71 29.19 -11.79 15.69
C ALA A 71 28.29 -11.29 16.83
N ASP A 72 28.61 -10.13 17.36
CA ASP A 72 27.91 -9.53 18.52
C ASP A 72 27.82 -8.01 18.38
N GLY A 73 26.89 -7.40 19.09
CA GLY A 73 26.77 -5.94 19.04
C GLY A 73 25.53 -5.39 19.67
N LYS A 74 25.49 -4.07 19.64
CA LYS A 74 24.32 -3.27 20.01
C LYS A 74 24.07 -2.26 18.90
N LEU A 75 22.94 -2.39 18.21
CA LEU A 75 22.48 -1.49 17.17
C LEU A 75 21.27 -0.71 17.63
N VAL A 76 21.16 0.54 17.21
CA VAL A 76 20.03 1.42 17.50
C VAL A 76 19.49 1.93 16.17
N LEU A 77 18.32 1.46 15.80
CA LEU A 77 17.56 1.97 14.66
C LEU A 77 16.64 3.09 15.16
N THR A 78 16.85 4.30 14.67
CA THR A 78 16.01 5.48 14.97
C THR A 78 15.03 5.72 13.86
N TYR A 79 13.82 6.13 14.21
CA TYR A 79 12.70 6.39 13.28
C TYR A 79 11.82 7.50 13.83
N ASP A 80 10.97 8.08 12.99
CA ASP A 80 9.95 9.04 13.43
C ASP A 80 8.74 8.30 14.02
N PRO A 81 8.49 8.39 15.34
CA PRO A 81 7.35 7.71 15.97
C PRO A 81 5.98 8.34 15.65
N ALA A 82 5.97 9.54 15.03
CA ALA A 82 4.73 10.12 14.52
C ALA A 82 4.29 9.47 13.19
N VAL A 83 5.23 8.85 12.48
CA VAL A 83 5.00 8.21 11.16
C VAL A 83 4.97 6.70 11.27
N LEU A 84 5.86 6.11 12.08
CA LEU A 84 6.07 4.67 12.16
C LEU A 84 5.78 4.13 13.56
N THR A 85 5.18 2.96 13.63
CA THR A 85 5.01 2.18 14.86
C THR A 85 5.76 0.86 14.72
N TYR A 86 6.64 0.55 15.65
CA TYR A 86 7.37 -0.73 15.69
C TYR A 86 6.39 -1.91 15.82
N VAL A 87 6.61 -2.95 15.03
CA VAL A 87 5.81 -4.18 15.04
C VAL A 87 6.64 -5.38 15.51
N SER A 88 7.75 -5.67 14.82
CA SER A 88 8.56 -6.86 15.13
C SER A 88 9.99 -6.74 14.63
N THR A 89 10.85 -7.60 15.16
CA THR A 89 12.20 -7.86 14.64
C THR A 89 12.42 -9.35 14.53
N VAL A 90 13.01 -9.79 13.42
CA VAL A 90 13.42 -11.18 13.21
C VAL A 90 14.86 -11.26 12.74
N ALA A 91 15.56 -12.31 13.10
CA ALA A 91 16.89 -12.64 12.56
C ALA A 91 16.77 -12.97 11.06
N GLY A 92 17.74 -12.52 10.29
CA GLY A 92 17.74 -12.66 8.84
C GLY A 92 18.67 -13.76 8.32
N THR A 93 18.89 -13.76 7.02
CA THR A 93 19.63 -14.81 6.27
C THR A 93 21.14 -14.78 6.46
N ALA A 94 21.69 -13.74 7.07
CA ALA A 94 23.13 -13.67 7.38
C ALA A 94 23.55 -14.70 8.43
N TRP A 95 22.64 -15.17 9.27
CA TRP A 95 22.93 -16.15 10.30
C TRP A 95 22.76 -17.58 9.77
N THR A 96 23.77 -18.43 9.98
CA THR A 96 23.73 -19.85 9.57
C THR A 96 22.62 -20.63 10.29
N LYS A 97 22.29 -20.19 11.51
CA LYS A 97 21.21 -20.73 12.35
C LYS A 97 20.37 -19.58 12.87
N ALA A 98 19.64 -18.93 11.94
CA ALA A 98 18.84 -17.75 12.26
C ALA A 98 17.84 -17.97 13.41
N GLU A 99 17.32 -19.21 13.55
CA GLU A 99 16.40 -19.59 14.62
C GLU A 99 17.04 -19.60 16.02
N GLN A 100 18.37 -19.58 16.11
CA GLN A 100 19.11 -19.52 17.37
C GLN A 100 19.56 -18.11 17.73
N VAL A 101 19.40 -17.14 16.84
CA VAL A 101 19.74 -15.76 17.08
C VAL A 101 18.47 -15.01 17.48
N ASP A 102 18.28 -14.83 18.76
CA ASP A 102 17.17 -14.03 19.32
C ASP A 102 17.73 -12.68 19.77
N PRO A 103 17.56 -11.62 18.99
CA PRO A 103 18.04 -10.31 19.42
C PRO A 103 17.22 -9.85 20.63
N SER A 104 17.91 -9.40 21.67
CA SER A 104 17.25 -8.69 22.75
C SER A 104 16.76 -7.34 22.21
N VAL A 105 15.45 -7.22 22.00
CA VAL A 105 14.83 -6.04 21.40
C VAL A 105 14.25 -5.16 22.51
N ASN A 106 14.64 -3.88 22.52
CA ASN A 106 14.01 -2.89 23.37
C ASN A 106 13.40 -1.78 22.50
N SER A 107 12.08 -1.78 22.39
CA SER A 107 11.26 -0.79 21.67
C SER A 107 10.42 0.11 22.61
N ASN A 108 10.68 0.09 23.92
CA ASN A 108 9.90 0.86 24.89
C ASN A 108 10.12 2.38 24.77
N ASN A 109 11.16 2.81 24.06
CA ASN A 109 11.40 4.23 23.79
C ASN A 109 10.86 4.57 22.40
N PRO A 110 9.79 5.37 22.28
CA PRO A 110 9.30 5.81 20.97
C PRO A 110 10.43 6.40 20.12
N GLY A 111 10.45 6.06 18.85
CA GLY A 111 11.47 6.51 17.89
C GLY A 111 12.79 5.74 17.93
N LYS A 112 12.89 4.66 18.72
CA LYS A 112 14.13 3.84 18.79
C LYS A 112 13.80 2.35 18.91
N VAL A 113 14.47 1.55 18.11
CA VAL A 113 14.55 0.09 18.30
C VAL A 113 16.01 -0.24 18.63
N ILE A 114 16.24 -0.78 19.82
CA ILE A 114 17.57 -1.17 20.29
C ILE A 114 17.68 -2.69 20.15
N LEU A 115 18.67 -3.15 19.40
CA LEU A 115 18.97 -4.56 19.14
C LEU A 115 20.30 -4.89 19.81
N ALA A 116 20.30 -5.81 20.76
CA ALA A 116 21.51 -6.39 21.34
C ALA A 116 21.57 -7.87 20.97
N PHE A 117 22.68 -8.32 20.46
CA PHE A 117 22.86 -9.69 20.00
C PHE A 117 24.28 -10.17 20.27
N ALA A 118 24.41 -11.47 20.48
CA ALA A 118 25.68 -12.15 20.56
C ALA A 118 25.51 -13.57 19.97
N ASN A 119 26.45 -13.97 19.13
CA ASN A 119 26.48 -15.29 18.52
C ASN A 119 27.92 -15.83 18.51
N ASP A 120 28.06 -17.14 18.65
CA ASP A 120 29.37 -17.82 18.62
C ASP A 120 30.01 -17.76 17.22
N ASP A 121 29.18 -17.72 16.17
CA ASP A 121 29.61 -17.66 14.78
C ASP A 121 29.39 -16.26 14.21
N ALA A 122 30.37 -15.74 13.48
CA ALA A 122 30.19 -14.50 12.73
C ALA A 122 29.13 -14.66 11.63
N ALA A 123 28.41 -13.57 11.35
CA ALA A 123 27.41 -13.53 10.30
C ALA A 123 28.05 -13.71 8.91
N ASN A 124 27.28 -14.22 7.96
CA ASN A 124 27.60 -14.18 6.52
C ASN A 124 27.04 -12.89 5.89
N ASP A 125 27.41 -12.62 4.64
CA ASP A 125 26.77 -11.53 3.88
C ASP A 125 25.27 -11.81 3.76
N GLY A 126 24.46 -10.78 3.97
CA GLY A 126 23.00 -10.89 3.91
C GLY A 126 22.29 -10.07 4.97
N VAL A 127 21.02 -10.39 5.19
CA VAL A 127 20.20 -9.70 6.20
C VAL A 127 20.57 -10.21 7.59
N LEU A 128 21.07 -9.32 8.45
CA LEU A 128 21.28 -9.59 9.89
C LEU A 128 19.94 -9.61 10.62
N PHE A 129 19.20 -8.52 10.51
CA PHE A 129 17.89 -8.37 11.15
C PHE A 129 16.95 -7.67 10.18
N ARG A 130 15.68 -8.09 10.22
CA ARG A 130 14.57 -7.41 9.59
C ARG A 130 13.70 -6.80 10.68
N VAL A 131 13.57 -5.48 10.65
CA VAL A 131 12.69 -4.72 11.53
C VAL A 131 11.44 -4.33 10.74
N THR A 132 10.27 -4.63 11.28
CA THR A 132 8.98 -4.31 10.65
C THR A 132 8.30 -3.20 11.42
N PHE A 133 7.80 -2.21 10.70
CA PHE A 133 6.98 -1.11 11.22
C PHE A 133 5.63 -1.10 10.51
N SER A 134 4.63 -0.51 11.17
CA SER A 134 3.34 -0.12 10.57
C SER A 134 3.22 1.40 10.53
N GLY A 135 2.22 1.91 9.79
CA GLY A 135 1.94 3.35 9.70
C GLY A 135 2.69 4.08 8.58
N ALA A 136 3.44 3.39 7.73
CA ALA A 136 4.27 3.98 6.67
C ALA A 136 3.45 4.61 5.53
N VAL A 137 2.86 5.77 5.79
CA VAL A 137 1.93 6.49 4.89
C VAL A 137 2.49 7.80 4.35
N SER A 138 3.69 8.17 4.76
CA SER A 138 4.39 9.38 4.30
C SER A 138 5.89 9.16 4.26
N ASP A 139 6.61 10.12 3.69
CA ASP A 139 8.07 10.13 3.68
C ASP A 139 8.63 10.11 5.10
N THR A 140 9.63 9.28 5.32
CA THR A 140 10.32 9.19 6.60
C THR A 140 11.78 8.78 6.41
N GLU A 141 12.62 9.14 7.37
CA GLU A 141 14.01 8.75 7.43
C GLU A 141 14.24 7.79 8.59
N LEU A 142 15.03 6.73 8.33
CA LEU A 142 15.49 5.80 9.35
C LEU A 142 17.01 5.84 9.40
N ALA A 143 17.58 5.90 10.61
CA ALA A 143 19.02 5.94 10.79
C ALA A 143 19.50 4.85 11.74
N LEU A 144 20.63 4.23 11.42
CA LEU A 144 21.27 3.19 12.22
C LEU A 144 22.53 3.73 12.87
N THR A 145 22.61 3.54 14.17
CA THR A 145 23.81 3.80 14.97
C THR A 145 24.10 2.61 15.88
N GLY A 146 25.29 2.54 16.45
CA GLY A 146 25.60 1.50 17.42
C GLY A 146 27.07 1.16 17.47
N VAL A 147 27.35 0.03 18.06
CA VAL A 147 28.69 -0.58 18.13
C VAL A 147 28.50 -2.08 17.99
N TYR A 148 29.29 -2.73 17.16
CA TYR A 148 29.47 -4.15 17.27
C TYR A 148 30.77 -4.47 18.02
N VAL A 149 30.69 -5.40 18.95
CA VAL A 149 31.69 -5.56 20.02
C VAL A 149 32.95 -6.24 19.50
N THR A 150 32.83 -7.09 18.48
CA THR A 150 33.99 -7.73 17.86
C THR A 150 34.81 -6.67 17.12
N GLY A 151 35.66 -5.94 17.86
CA GLY A 151 36.54 -4.91 17.31
C GLY A 151 36.18 -3.47 17.68
N GLU A 152 35.18 -3.22 18.52
CA GLU A 152 34.76 -1.88 18.96
C GLU A 152 34.50 -0.89 17.81
N VAL A 153 33.96 -1.37 16.67
CA VAL A 153 33.76 -0.56 15.49
C VAL A 153 32.43 0.20 15.62
N PRO A 154 32.46 1.54 15.66
CA PRO A 154 31.24 2.33 15.75
C PRO A 154 30.48 2.28 14.42
N VAL A 155 29.14 2.14 14.51
CA VAL A 155 28.23 2.30 13.39
C VAL A 155 27.63 3.69 13.48
N SER A 156 27.88 4.52 12.47
CA SER A 156 27.33 5.87 12.40
C SER A 156 27.15 6.32 10.95
N GLY A 157 26.24 7.27 10.72
CA GLY A 157 26.02 7.85 9.40
C GLY A 157 25.30 6.94 8.40
N LEU A 158 24.72 5.84 8.84
CA LEU A 158 23.86 5.02 8.00
C LEU A 158 22.42 5.53 8.14
N SER A 159 21.85 6.01 7.05
CA SER A 159 20.43 6.34 6.97
C SER A 159 19.83 5.88 5.65
N VAL A 160 18.52 5.72 5.64
CA VAL A 160 17.74 5.38 4.46
C VAL A 160 16.42 6.14 4.52
N SER A 161 16.02 6.74 3.41
CA SER A 161 14.71 7.37 3.26
C SER A 161 13.70 6.36 2.73
N TYR A 162 12.48 6.48 3.18
CA TYR A 162 11.34 5.72 2.67
C TYR A 162 10.28 6.69 2.18
N CYS A 163 9.82 6.47 0.95
CA CYS A 163 8.67 7.15 0.36
C CYS A 163 7.75 6.09 -0.26
N PRO A 164 6.48 6.01 0.13
CA PRO A 164 5.56 4.99 -0.38
C PRO A 164 5.41 4.99 -1.90
N SER A 165 5.51 6.15 -2.55
CA SER A 165 5.38 6.32 -4.00
C SER A 165 6.71 6.48 -4.75
N GLU A 166 7.85 6.24 -4.11
CA GLU A 166 9.21 6.47 -4.66
C GLU A 166 9.42 5.89 -6.07
N ASN A 167 8.84 4.72 -6.33
CA ASN A 167 8.97 4.04 -7.61
C ASN A 167 8.19 4.70 -8.76
N PHE A 168 7.22 5.58 -8.47
CA PHE A 168 6.38 6.18 -9.49
C PHE A 168 7.00 7.47 -10.03
N VAL A 169 7.58 7.37 -11.23
CA VAL A 169 8.28 8.50 -11.87
C VAL A 169 7.37 9.68 -12.17
N ASP A 170 6.07 9.43 -12.33
CA ASP A 170 5.04 10.42 -12.62
C ASP A 170 4.45 11.08 -11.35
N ILE A 171 4.88 10.65 -10.14
CA ILE A 171 4.55 11.28 -8.86
C ILE A 171 5.73 12.07 -8.30
N ARG A 172 6.94 11.69 -8.62
CA ARG A 172 8.18 12.24 -8.06
C ARG A 172 8.27 13.79 -8.09
N ASN A 173 7.66 14.43 -9.11
CA ASN A 173 7.60 15.89 -9.27
C ASN A 173 6.17 16.44 -9.12
N ALA A 174 5.24 15.67 -8.57
CA ALA A 174 3.91 16.17 -8.25
C ALA A 174 3.98 17.25 -7.17
N ASN A 175 2.96 18.11 -7.11
CA ASN A 175 2.87 19.02 -5.97
C ASN A 175 2.64 18.23 -4.67
N GLU A 176 3.01 18.81 -3.54
CA GLU A 176 2.99 18.18 -2.23
C GLU A 176 1.61 17.58 -1.88
N LEU A 177 0.52 18.25 -2.23
CA LEU A 177 -0.83 17.74 -1.97
C LEU A 177 -1.11 16.41 -2.68
N ILE A 178 -0.70 16.30 -3.95
CA ILE A 178 -0.86 15.06 -4.72
C ILE A 178 0.09 14.00 -4.21
N HIS A 179 1.36 14.35 -3.98
CA HIS A 179 2.39 13.44 -3.51
C HIS A 179 1.96 12.78 -2.19
N ASN A 180 1.64 13.58 -1.16
CA ASN A 180 1.23 13.09 0.15
C ASN A 180 -0.05 12.23 0.09
N ALA A 181 -1.02 12.62 -0.74
CA ALA A 181 -2.25 11.84 -0.90
C ALA A 181 -1.99 10.48 -1.59
N VAL A 182 -1.09 10.44 -2.57
CA VAL A 182 -0.69 9.19 -3.24
C VAL A 182 0.10 8.31 -2.29
N ASP A 183 1.05 8.87 -1.53
CA ASP A 183 1.82 8.16 -0.52
C ASP A 183 0.91 7.50 0.51
N TYR A 184 -0.07 8.25 1.04
CA TYR A 184 -1.05 7.71 1.97
C TYR A 184 -1.79 6.51 1.37
N MET A 185 -2.36 6.67 0.17
CA MET A 185 -3.16 5.62 -0.48
C MET A 185 -2.33 4.40 -0.88
N VAL A 186 -1.09 4.62 -1.29
CA VAL A 186 -0.16 3.55 -1.68
C VAL A 186 0.43 2.88 -0.45
N GLY A 187 0.86 3.65 0.54
CA GLY A 187 1.40 3.17 1.82
C GLY A 187 0.42 2.24 2.52
N MET A 188 -0.84 2.65 2.63
CA MET A 188 -1.92 1.83 3.20
C MET A 188 -2.36 0.64 2.33
N GLY A 189 -1.86 0.53 1.09
CA GLY A 189 -2.25 -0.54 0.18
C GLY A 189 -3.65 -0.39 -0.42
N TYR A 190 -4.29 0.76 -0.27
CA TYR A 190 -5.62 1.03 -0.82
C TYR A 190 -5.60 1.19 -2.34
N MET A 191 -4.52 1.78 -2.87
CA MET A 191 -4.28 1.91 -4.31
C MET A 191 -2.89 1.41 -4.69
N ASN A 192 -2.79 0.86 -5.91
CA ASN A 192 -1.54 0.47 -6.53
C ASN A 192 -1.26 1.36 -7.74
N GLY A 193 0.00 1.34 -8.23
CA GLY A 193 0.35 1.90 -9.53
C GLY A 193 -0.38 1.18 -10.68
N MET A 194 -0.34 1.80 -11.85
CA MET A 194 -0.79 1.16 -13.10
C MET A 194 0.21 0.09 -13.55
N ASP A 195 1.49 0.34 -13.24
CA ASP A 195 2.59 -0.62 -13.40
C ASP A 195 3.64 -0.37 -12.29
N ALA A 196 4.81 -1.00 -12.40
CA ALA A 196 5.87 -0.89 -11.39
C ALA A 196 6.47 0.52 -11.26
N SER A 197 6.32 1.39 -12.26
CA SER A 197 6.98 2.70 -12.36
C SER A 197 6.04 3.89 -12.57
N HIS A 198 4.75 3.64 -12.80
CA HIS A 198 3.77 4.70 -13.05
C HIS A 198 2.53 4.53 -12.17
N PHE A 199 2.14 5.62 -11.53
CA PHE A 199 0.88 5.70 -10.79
C PHE A 199 -0.32 6.04 -11.68
N GLY A 200 -0.13 6.88 -12.68
CA GLY A 200 -1.18 7.39 -13.56
C GLY A 200 -2.06 8.46 -12.90
N PRO A 201 -1.49 9.54 -12.29
CA PRO A 201 -2.26 10.50 -11.48
C PRO A 201 -3.39 11.19 -12.25
N ASN A 202 -3.21 11.39 -13.56
CA ASN A 202 -4.16 12.07 -14.44
C ASN A 202 -5.14 11.13 -15.15
N LEU A 203 -5.02 9.81 -14.96
CA LEU A 203 -5.95 8.87 -15.55
C LEU A 203 -7.29 8.90 -14.79
N GLU A 204 -8.37 8.76 -15.54
CA GLU A 204 -9.71 8.64 -14.96
C GLU A 204 -9.86 7.32 -14.20
N LEU A 205 -10.63 7.35 -13.14
CA LEU A 205 -10.95 6.17 -12.36
C LEU A 205 -12.39 5.74 -12.66
N ASN A 206 -12.59 4.45 -12.86
CA ASN A 206 -13.91 3.89 -13.12
C ASN A 206 -14.62 3.42 -11.83
N ARG A 207 -15.91 3.08 -11.96
CA ARG A 207 -16.77 2.66 -10.86
C ARG A 207 -16.24 1.41 -10.15
N ALA A 208 -15.76 0.41 -10.89
CA ALA A 208 -15.21 -0.82 -10.32
C ALA A 208 -13.96 -0.55 -9.46
N MET A 209 -13.05 0.29 -9.95
CA MET A 209 -11.87 0.68 -9.19
C MET A 209 -12.25 1.39 -7.88
N MET A 210 -13.25 2.29 -7.92
CA MET A 210 -13.66 3.02 -6.71
C MET A 210 -14.23 2.10 -5.64
N VAL A 211 -15.16 1.21 -5.96
CA VAL A 211 -15.69 0.28 -4.95
C VAL A 211 -14.61 -0.68 -4.44
N THR A 212 -13.60 -1.02 -5.27
CA THR A 212 -12.45 -1.82 -4.84
C THR A 212 -11.59 -1.07 -3.83
N ILE A 213 -11.38 0.23 -4.00
CA ILE A 213 -10.67 1.08 -3.02
C ILE A 213 -11.44 1.10 -1.70
N LEU A 214 -12.74 1.38 -1.72
CA LEU A 214 -13.58 1.42 -0.51
C LEU A 214 -13.61 0.07 0.21
N TYR A 215 -13.69 -1.02 -0.54
CA TYR A 215 -13.65 -2.38 -0.01
C TYR A 215 -12.32 -2.68 0.71
N ARG A 216 -11.19 -2.28 0.13
CA ARG A 216 -9.87 -2.42 0.76
C ARG A 216 -9.75 -1.59 2.04
N ILE A 217 -10.26 -0.36 2.03
CA ILE A 217 -10.29 0.50 3.23
C ILE A 217 -11.11 -0.15 4.34
N ALA A 218 -12.20 -0.84 4.00
CA ALA A 218 -13.01 -1.60 4.95
C ALA A 218 -12.36 -2.92 5.43
N GLY A 219 -11.12 -3.22 5.01
CA GLY A 219 -10.39 -4.44 5.40
C GLY A 219 -10.74 -5.67 4.57
N SER A 220 -11.31 -5.48 3.39
CA SER A 220 -11.68 -6.57 2.45
C SER A 220 -12.53 -7.68 3.11
N PRO A 221 -13.66 -7.33 3.73
CA PRO A 221 -14.48 -8.30 4.47
C PRO A 221 -15.04 -9.40 3.55
N ALA A 222 -15.28 -10.59 4.09
CA ALA A 222 -15.94 -11.66 3.34
C ALA A 222 -17.34 -11.22 2.91
N VAL A 223 -17.72 -11.55 1.68
CA VAL A 223 -19.07 -11.29 1.14
C VAL A 223 -19.89 -12.58 1.14
N ALA A 224 -21.19 -12.46 1.41
CA ALA A 224 -22.07 -13.61 1.56
C ALA A 224 -22.54 -14.20 0.20
N ALA A 225 -22.60 -13.38 -0.84
CA ALA A 225 -23.08 -13.78 -2.16
C ALA A 225 -22.39 -12.97 -3.26
N ASP A 226 -22.38 -13.52 -4.47
CA ASP A 226 -21.91 -12.81 -5.65
C ASP A 226 -22.85 -11.66 -6.04
N SER A 227 -22.34 -10.75 -6.86
CA SER A 227 -23.12 -9.63 -7.40
C SER A 227 -24.27 -10.16 -8.30
N THR A 228 -25.43 -9.54 -8.17
CA THR A 228 -26.60 -9.83 -9.03
C THR A 228 -26.61 -9.06 -10.35
N PHE A 229 -25.62 -8.19 -10.59
CA PHE A 229 -25.50 -7.42 -11.83
C PHE A 229 -25.00 -8.29 -12.98
N SER A 230 -25.66 -8.21 -14.11
CA SER A 230 -25.36 -9.02 -15.30
C SER A 230 -24.03 -8.65 -15.99
N ASP A 231 -23.52 -7.46 -15.70
CA ASP A 231 -22.23 -6.94 -16.21
C ASP A 231 -21.08 -7.05 -15.20
N VAL A 232 -21.26 -7.84 -14.15
CA VAL A 232 -20.23 -8.14 -13.14
C VAL A 232 -19.95 -9.65 -13.18
N PRO A 233 -18.94 -10.11 -13.95
CA PRO A 233 -18.55 -11.52 -13.99
C PRO A 233 -18.01 -12.02 -12.63
N ALA A 234 -18.08 -13.33 -12.40
CA ALA A 234 -17.72 -13.94 -11.12
C ALA A 234 -16.21 -13.89 -10.80
N ASP A 235 -15.35 -13.81 -11.82
CA ASP A 235 -13.89 -13.97 -11.67
C ASP A 235 -13.10 -12.65 -11.79
N GLU A 236 -13.75 -11.50 -11.71
CA GLU A 236 -13.11 -10.21 -11.82
C GLU A 236 -12.63 -9.70 -10.45
N PHE A 237 -11.56 -8.87 -10.43
CA PHE A 237 -11.01 -8.29 -9.21
C PHE A 237 -12.02 -7.44 -8.43
N TYR A 238 -13.07 -6.97 -9.06
CA TYR A 238 -14.11 -6.13 -8.49
C TYR A 238 -15.40 -6.89 -8.13
N THR A 239 -15.48 -8.20 -8.36
CA THR A 239 -16.72 -8.99 -8.08
C THR A 239 -17.11 -8.91 -6.62
N ALA A 240 -16.22 -9.30 -5.70
CA ALA A 240 -16.44 -9.18 -4.27
C ALA A 240 -16.62 -7.72 -3.80
N PRO A 241 -15.79 -6.75 -4.23
CA PRO A 241 -16.02 -5.33 -3.95
C PRO A 241 -17.39 -4.80 -4.34
N VAL A 242 -17.90 -5.17 -5.52
CA VAL A 242 -19.25 -4.75 -5.96
C VAL A 242 -20.34 -5.37 -5.10
N ALA A 243 -20.25 -6.67 -4.83
CA ALA A 243 -21.21 -7.36 -3.95
C ALA A 243 -21.25 -6.72 -2.56
N TRP A 244 -20.09 -6.48 -1.96
CA TRP A 244 -19.96 -5.78 -0.68
C TRP A 244 -20.55 -4.36 -0.71
N ALA A 245 -20.29 -3.59 -1.76
CA ALA A 245 -20.79 -2.23 -1.88
C ALA A 245 -22.31 -2.17 -2.01
N VAL A 246 -22.93 -3.18 -2.64
CA VAL A 246 -24.38 -3.33 -2.71
C VAL A 246 -24.95 -3.72 -1.35
N GLU A 247 -24.40 -4.75 -0.70
CA GLU A 247 -24.83 -5.23 0.61
C GLU A 247 -24.83 -4.12 1.66
N ASN A 248 -23.84 -3.21 1.60
CA ASN A 248 -23.70 -2.08 2.51
C ASN A 248 -24.38 -0.77 2.01
N GLY A 249 -25.16 -0.83 0.93
CA GLY A 249 -25.90 0.32 0.43
C GLY A 249 -25.05 1.46 -0.14
N ILE A 250 -23.77 1.21 -0.47
CA ILE A 250 -22.88 2.20 -1.09
C ILE A 250 -23.32 2.46 -2.53
N THR A 251 -23.80 1.41 -3.22
CA THR A 251 -24.30 1.51 -4.59
C THR A 251 -25.51 0.63 -4.82
N ASN A 252 -26.38 1.04 -5.75
CA ASN A 252 -27.50 0.24 -6.26
C ASN A 252 -27.33 -0.04 -7.77
N GLY A 253 -26.11 0.13 -8.32
CA GLY A 253 -25.87 0.08 -9.76
C GLY A 253 -26.30 1.37 -10.49
N VAL A 254 -26.21 1.33 -11.81
CA VAL A 254 -26.76 2.36 -12.70
C VAL A 254 -28.19 2.01 -13.12
N SER A 255 -28.57 0.75 -12.97
CA SER A 255 -29.92 0.22 -13.10
C SER A 255 -30.10 -1.01 -12.18
N ALA A 256 -31.28 -1.59 -12.14
CA ALA A 256 -31.55 -2.80 -11.35
C ALA A 256 -30.70 -4.01 -11.76
N SER A 257 -30.17 -4.04 -13.00
CA SER A 257 -29.40 -5.16 -13.55
C SER A 257 -27.98 -4.82 -13.97
N LEU A 258 -27.57 -3.55 -13.91
CA LEU A 258 -26.26 -3.09 -14.40
C LEU A 258 -25.53 -2.25 -13.35
N PHE A 259 -24.26 -2.60 -13.11
CA PHE A 259 -23.35 -1.84 -12.27
C PHE A 259 -22.54 -0.80 -13.09
N ALA A 260 -22.25 -1.07 -14.35
CA ALA A 260 -21.37 -0.33 -15.25
C ALA A 260 -19.92 -0.21 -14.72
N PRO A 261 -19.20 -1.35 -14.52
CA PRO A 261 -17.87 -1.36 -13.90
C PRO A 261 -16.84 -0.48 -14.59
N GLY A 262 -16.84 -0.46 -15.93
CA GLY A 262 -15.90 0.32 -16.74
C GLY A 262 -16.27 1.80 -16.92
N LYS A 263 -17.44 2.25 -16.46
CA LYS A 263 -17.88 3.65 -16.63
C LYS A 263 -16.98 4.59 -15.82
N PRO A 264 -16.41 5.66 -16.41
CA PRO A 264 -15.73 6.71 -15.66
C PRO A 264 -16.62 7.28 -14.56
N LEU A 265 -16.03 7.57 -13.41
CA LEU A 265 -16.75 8.06 -12.24
C LEU A 265 -16.82 9.58 -12.27
N THR A 266 -18.02 10.13 -12.24
CA THR A 266 -18.21 11.58 -12.08
C THR A 266 -17.97 12.03 -10.65
N ARG A 267 -17.68 13.31 -10.43
CA ARG A 267 -17.45 13.84 -9.07
C ARG A 267 -18.68 13.67 -8.19
N GLN A 268 -19.90 13.87 -8.72
CA GLN A 268 -21.12 13.65 -7.94
C GLN A 268 -21.33 12.17 -7.58
N GLU A 269 -20.98 11.24 -8.46
CA GLU A 269 -21.02 9.81 -8.14
C GLU A 269 -19.97 9.46 -7.07
N LEU A 270 -18.73 9.98 -7.20
CA LEU A 270 -17.67 9.79 -6.20
C LEU A 270 -18.09 10.31 -4.84
N VAL A 271 -18.53 11.56 -4.76
CA VAL A 271 -18.94 12.18 -3.48
C VAL A 271 -20.09 11.42 -2.83
N THR A 272 -21.02 10.91 -3.64
CA THR A 272 -22.11 10.05 -3.15
C THR A 272 -21.59 8.73 -2.59
N PHE A 273 -20.62 8.11 -3.25
CA PHE A 273 -19.99 6.88 -2.73
C PHE A 273 -19.27 7.15 -1.41
N LEU A 274 -18.51 8.24 -1.31
CA LEU A 274 -17.79 8.62 -0.07
C LEU A 274 -18.76 8.91 1.08
N TYR A 275 -19.86 9.63 0.83
CA TYR A 275 -20.87 9.91 1.84
C TYR A 275 -21.53 8.65 2.39
N ARG A 276 -21.90 7.72 1.50
CA ARG A 276 -22.50 6.43 1.90
C ARG A 276 -21.48 5.56 2.64
N PHE A 277 -20.26 5.51 2.13
CA PHE A 277 -19.15 4.79 2.76
C PHE A 277 -18.85 5.34 4.17
N ALA A 278 -18.81 6.64 4.35
CA ALA A 278 -18.67 7.28 5.67
C ALA A 278 -19.73 6.76 6.67
N GLY A 279 -20.96 6.56 6.20
CA GLY A 279 -22.02 5.96 7.03
C GLY A 279 -21.77 4.50 7.39
N VAL A 280 -21.24 3.69 6.46
CA VAL A 280 -20.86 2.30 6.71
C VAL A 280 -19.76 2.19 7.76
N MET A 281 -18.78 3.11 7.68
CA MET A 281 -17.65 3.18 8.63
C MET A 281 -18.01 3.83 9.97
N GLY A 282 -19.24 4.34 10.15
CA GLY A 282 -19.66 5.04 11.37
C GLY A 282 -19.08 6.43 11.53
N TYR A 283 -18.56 7.05 10.46
CA TYR A 283 -18.03 8.41 10.49
C TYR A 283 -19.16 9.45 10.62
N ASP A 284 -18.84 10.60 11.21
CA ASP A 284 -19.81 11.69 11.36
C ASP A 284 -20.24 12.25 9.98
N ARG A 285 -21.54 12.27 9.73
CA ARG A 285 -22.16 12.82 8.52
C ARG A 285 -23.13 13.94 8.82
N THR A 286 -23.02 14.55 10.00
CA THR A 286 -23.94 15.63 10.43
C THR A 286 -23.55 17.00 9.90
N ALA A 287 -22.29 17.19 9.52
CA ALA A 287 -21.81 18.43 8.92
C ALA A 287 -22.59 18.75 7.63
N THR A 288 -22.98 20.00 7.46
CA THR A 288 -23.71 20.47 6.28
C THR A 288 -23.40 21.94 6.01
N THR A 289 -23.43 22.35 4.75
CA THR A 289 -23.25 23.74 4.33
C THR A 289 -24.17 24.09 3.19
N ASP A 290 -24.44 25.37 3.02
CA ASP A 290 -25.13 25.90 1.83
C ASP A 290 -24.16 25.90 0.63
N LEU A 291 -24.62 25.42 -0.50
CA LEU A 291 -23.86 25.37 -1.75
C LEU A 291 -24.12 26.55 -2.69
N SER A 292 -24.94 27.53 -2.29
CA SER A 292 -25.33 28.70 -3.14
C SER A 292 -24.15 29.57 -3.56
N ALA A 293 -22.99 29.45 -2.88
CA ALA A 293 -21.75 30.11 -3.29
C ALA A 293 -21.12 29.50 -4.57
N TYR A 294 -21.55 28.33 -4.97
CA TYR A 294 -21.03 27.64 -6.16
C TYR A 294 -21.98 27.83 -7.32
N THR A 295 -21.45 28.36 -8.44
CA THR A 295 -22.23 28.76 -9.62
C THR A 295 -22.83 27.57 -10.39
N ASP A 296 -22.34 26.37 -10.12
CA ASP A 296 -22.77 25.10 -10.72
C ASP A 296 -23.49 24.17 -9.71
N ALA A 297 -23.97 24.75 -8.61
CA ALA A 297 -24.67 23.96 -7.58
C ALA A 297 -26.02 23.38 -8.10
N ASP A 298 -26.64 24.00 -9.06
CA ASP A 298 -27.89 23.56 -9.71
C ASP A 298 -27.67 22.38 -10.70
N GLU A 299 -26.41 22.12 -11.11
CA GLU A 299 -26.05 20.94 -11.92
C GLU A 299 -25.97 19.67 -11.08
N ILE A 300 -25.92 19.79 -9.73
CA ILE A 300 -25.85 18.63 -8.83
C ILE A 300 -27.19 17.88 -8.88
N GLN A 301 -27.13 16.62 -9.26
CA GLN A 301 -28.32 15.76 -9.27
C GLN A 301 -28.88 15.59 -7.84
N SER A 302 -30.19 15.48 -7.72
CA SER A 302 -30.88 15.44 -6.42
C SER A 302 -30.35 14.38 -5.45
N TYR A 303 -29.90 13.23 -5.96
CA TYR A 303 -29.31 12.16 -5.14
C TYR A 303 -27.96 12.51 -4.51
N ALA A 304 -27.25 13.51 -5.05
CA ALA A 304 -25.90 13.89 -4.64
C ALA A 304 -25.86 15.16 -3.80
N VAL A 305 -26.94 15.94 -3.72
CA VAL A 305 -26.97 17.23 -3.01
C VAL A 305 -26.52 17.10 -1.56
N GLN A 306 -27.11 16.18 -0.81
CA GLN A 306 -26.75 15.96 0.59
C GLN A 306 -25.30 15.53 0.77
N ALA A 307 -24.80 14.69 -0.15
CA ALA A 307 -23.43 14.24 -0.14
C ALA A 307 -22.44 15.40 -0.37
N PHE A 308 -22.74 16.33 -1.31
CA PHE A 308 -21.93 17.52 -1.51
C PHE A 308 -21.97 18.47 -0.33
N GLN A 309 -23.16 18.74 0.23
CA GLN A 309 -23.29 19.58 1.42
C GLN A 309 -22.42 19.09 2.57
N TRP A 310 -22.44 17.77 2.81
CA TRP A 310 -21.58 17.14 3.80
C TRP A 310 -20.10 17.20 3.42
N ALA A 311 -19.74 16.83 2.21
CA ALA A 311 -18.34 16.69 1.80
C ALA A 311 -17.61 18.04 1.75
N VAL A 312 -18.31 19.12 1.41
CA VAL A 312 -17.78 20.49 1.45
C VAL A 312 -17.66 20.96 2.91
N ALA A 313 -18.69 20.75 3.74
CA ALA A 313 -18.67 21.16 5.15
C ALA A 313 -17.58 20.44 5.95
N SER A 314 -17.31 19.16 5.67
CA SER A 314 -16.29 18.34 6.32
C SER A 314 -14.88 18.51 5.72
N GLY A 315 -14.71 19.31 4.65
CA GLY A 315 -13.42 19.51 3.99
C GLY A 315 -12.94 18.32 3.14
N VAL A 316 -13.73 17.26 3.01
CA VAL A 316 -13.41 16.11 2.15
C VAL A 316 -13.31 16.55 0.68
N VAL A 317 -14.22 17.44 0.25
CA VAL A 317 -14.24 17.99 -1.10
C VAL A 317 -14.08 19.50 -1.05
N ASN A 318 -13.10 19.98 -1.80
CA ASN A 318 -13.00 21.40 -2.16
C ASN A 318 -13.51 21.58 -3.59
N GLY A 319 -13.89 22.81 -3.95
CA GLY A 319 -14.22 23.15 -5.32
C GLY A 319 -13.08 22.87 -6.30
N THR A 320 -13.41 22.77 -7.58
CA THR A 320 -12.41 22.76 -8.67
C THR A 320 -11.88 24.17 -8.92
N SER A 321 -12.64 25.17 -8.48
CA SER A 321 -12.25 26.56 -8.32
C SER A 321 -12.88 27.12 -7.03
N GLN A 322 -12.72 28.43 -6.79
CA GLN A 322 -13.38 29.10 -5.66
C GLN A 322 -14.92 29.10 -5.75
N THR A 323 -15.46 28.95 -6.95
CA THR A 323 -16.89 29.07 -7.23
C THR A 323 -17.48 27.89 -7.98
N THR A 324 -16.78 26.80 -8.21
CA THR A 324 -17.28 25.62 -8.94
C THR A 324 -16.96 24.33 -8.24
N LEU A 325 -17.89 23.37 -8.27
CA LEU A 325 -17.77 21.99 -7.77
C LEU A 325 -17.53 20.98 -8.88
N SER A 326 -17.94 21.28 -10.11
CA SER A 326 -17.87 20.47 -11.33
C SER A 326 -18.47 19.05 -11.14
N PRO A 327 -19.76 18.96 -10.76
CA PRO A 327 -20.37 17.68 -10.36
C PRO A 327 -20.37 16.62 -11.46
N GLU A 328 -20.47 17.02 -12.72
CA GLU A 328 -20.53 16.11 -13.87
C GLU A 328 -19.18 15.73 -14.47
N ASN A 329 -18.11 16.45 -14.09
CA ASN A 329 -16.77 16.13 -14.58
C ASN A 329 -16.31 14.78 -14.03
N THR A 330 -15.57 14.03 -14.84
CA THR A 330 -14.90 12.80 -14.40
C THR A 330 -13.78 13.11 -13.41
N THR A 331 -13.42 12.13 -12.58
CA THR A 331 -12.39 12.28 -11.56
C THR A 331 -11.13 11.50 -11.91
N THR A 332 -9.99 12.14 -11.69
CA THR A 332 -8.69 11.50 -11.87
C THR A 332 -8.27 10.72 -10.62
N ARG A 333 -7.33 9.79 -10.79
CA ARG A 333 -6.76 9.00 -9.69
C ARG A 333 -6.17 9.88 -8.59
N ALA A 334 -5.44 10.96 -8.96
CA ALA A 334 -4.90 11.92 -7.98
C ALA A 334 -6.01 12.63 -7.18
N GLN A 335 -7.08 13.07 -7.84
CA GLN A 335 -8.20 13.72 -7.16
C GLN A 335 -8.89 12.77 -6.16
N ILE A 336 -9.01 11.51 -6.51
CA ILE A 336 -9.58 10.48 -5.63
C ILE A 336 -8.66 10.25 -4.45
N CYS A 337 -7.34 10.13 -4.63
CA CYS A 337 -6.39 10.04 -3.52
C CYS A 337 -6.58 11.19 -2.54
N ILE A 338 -6.66 12.44 -3.04
CA ILE A 338 -6.85 13.62 -2.19
C ILE A 338 -8.18 13.55 -1.40
N MET A 339 -9.29 13.20 -2.05
CA MET A 339 -10.59 13.18 -1.38
C MET A 339 -10.67 12.03 -0.35
N VAL A 340 -10.18 10.85 -0.71
CA VAL A 340 -10.19 9.69 0.18
C VAL A 340 -9.24 9.88 1.35
N SER A 341 -8.01 10.35 1.13
CA SER A 341 -7.07 10.61 2.23
C SER A 341 -7.62 11.64 3.21
N ARG A 342 -8.25 12.73 2.73
CA ARG A 342 -8.91 13.73 3.60
C ARG A 342 -10.05 13.11 4.41
N LEU A 343 -10.86 12.25 3.79
CA LEU A 343 -11.93 11.55 4.52
C LEU A 343 -11.37 10.71 5.65
N LEU A 344 -10.28 9.99 5.42
CA LEU A 344 -9.71 9.07 6.40
C LEU A 344 -8.92 9.80 7.50
N THR A 345 -8.11 10.80 7.14
CA THR A 345 -7.32 11.57 8.12
C THR A 345 -8.14 12.56 8.96
N ALA A 346 -9.37 12.88 8.55
CA ALA A 346 -10.29 13.67 9.37
C ALA A 346 -10.92 12.87 10.54
N GLN A 347 -10.69 11.55 10.60
CA GLN A 347 -11.21 10.68 11.65
C GLN A 347 -10.20 10.40 12.78
N ASP A 348 -8.93 10.71 12.53
CA ASP A 348 -7.83 10.60 13.50
C ASP A 348 -7.79 11.86 14.40
#